data_b850e1818245f57c077934b7ab61cbc5
#
_entry.id   b850e1818245f57c077934b7ab61cbc5
#
_cell.length_a   1.000
_cell.length_b   1.000
_cell.length_c   1.000
_cell.angle_alpha   90.00
_cell.angle_beta   90.00
_cell.angle_gamma   90.00
#
_symmetry.space_group_name_H-M   'P 1'
#
loop_
_entity.id
_entity.type
_entity.pdbx_description
1 polymer ?
#
loop_
_entity_poly.entity_id
_entity_poly.type
_entity_poly.pdbx_seq_one_letter_code
_entity_poly.pdbx_strand_id
1 'polypeptide(L)'
;ERNNIGVLTTHRSASGYDNTLLSVDGSYWFSSADKLSYHVARSDTTNPSDLVEEYQDDDGHHVEGEQIGNALSLNYSHSNRDFNFRTGYTRVDEKFRADLGFNSRVNYEKAVIGGRRTWYGDKDDWLTRWGVFGDVDQTRDMDGKILEKEAEIHGNLQGQKQFFSNFGVVHRERYYDGEYFDETQFMMFAEFTPISGLRVNNFFRIGDQVDFANTQLGSIFLDEAGVTWDVNQHLNLDVRYNYTKLDVDEGTLFTANQVDFRLG
;
A
#
# COMPACT_ATOMS: atom_id res chain seq x y z
N GLU A 1 2.52 25.88 16.66
CA GLU A 1 3.44 24.79 17.04
C GLU A 1 3.11 23.59 16.16
N ARG A 2 4.17 22.95 15.61
CA ARG A 2 3.99 21.83 14.66
C ARG A 2 4.33 20.47 15.31
N ASN A 3 4.94 20.50 16.51
CA ASN A 3 5.31 19.29 17.21
C ASN A 3 4.13 18.78 18.03
N ASN A 4 3.93 17.48 18.03
CA ASN A 4 2.91 16.83 18.82
C ASN A 4 3.44 15.54 19.45
N ILE A 5 2.78 15.14 20.51
CA ILE A 5 2.94 13.86 21.18
C ILE A 5 1.55 13.38 21.60
N GLY A 6 1.25 12.13 21.34
CA GLY A 6 0.04 11.44 21.77
C GLY A 6 0.38 10.23 22.64
N VAL A 7 -0.53 9.89 23.52
CA VAL A 7 -0.49 8.67 24.32
C VAL A 7 -1.85 8.01 24.21
N LEU A 8 -1.88 6.72 23.91
CA LEU A 8 -3.09 5.91 23.87
C LEU A 8 -2.89 4.68 24.76
N THR A 9 -3.89 4.39 25.55
CA THR A 9 -4.01 3.09 26.22
C THR A 9 -5.34 2.47 25.87
N THR A 10 -5.34 1.17 25.63
CA THR A 10 -6.56 0.38 25.43
C THR A 10 -6.51 -0.84 26.31
N HIS A 11 -7.67 -1.27 26.77
CA HIS A 11 -7.80 -2.46 27.60
C HIS A 11 -9.06 -3.23 27.22
N ARG A 12 -8.91 -4.52 27.01
CA ARG A 12 -9.99 -5.46 26.76
C ARG A 12 -9.86 -6.62 27.72
N SER A 13 -10.93 -6.95 28.44
CA SER A 13 -10.97 -8.05 29.38
C SER A 13 -12.19 -8.93 29.13
N ALA A 14 -12.02 -10.23 29.25
CA ALA A 14 -13.06 -11.25 29.20
C ALA A 14 -12.71 -12.37 30.19
N SER A 15 -13.54 -13.41 30.31
CA SER A 15 -13.27 -14.52 31.22
C SER A 15 -11.94 -15.22 30.89
N GLY A 16 -10.94 -15.09 31.75
CA GLY A 16 -9.62 -15.68 31.59
C GLY A 16 -8.73 -15.00 30.50
N TYR A 17 -9.23 -13.94 29.88
CA TYR A 17 -8.52 -13.20 28.82
C TYR A 17 -8.33 -11.73 29.20
N ASP A 18 -7.15 -11.20 28.94
CA ASP A 18 -6.82 -9.79 29.10
C ASP A 18 -5.87 -9.31 28.00
N ASN A 19 -6.12 -8.13 27.44
CA ASN A 19 -5.19 -7.47 26.53
C ASN A 19 -5.11 -5.99 26.85
N THR A 20 -3.93 -5.53 27.21
CA THR A 20 -3.63 -4.13 27.47
C THR A 20 -2.60 -3.64 26.46
N LEU A 21 -2.88 -2.51 25.83
CA LEU A 21 -1.95 -1.84 24.93
C LEU A 21 -1.65 -0.44 25.46
N LEU A 22 -0.37 -0.08 25.44
CA LEU A 22 0.11 1.27 25.65
C LEU A 22 0.90 1.72 24.43
N SER A 23 0.58 2.89 23.89
CA SER A 23 1.33 3.48 22.80
C SER A 23 1.65 4.96 23.00
N VAL A 24 2.76 5.38 22.42
CA VAL A 24 3.17 6.77 22.33
C VAL A 24 3.48 7.06 20.86
N ASP A 25 2.89 8.11 20.33
CA ASP A 25 3.12 8.57 18.98
C ASP A 25 3.37 10.08 18.92
N GLY A 26 3.93 10.54 17.82
CA GLY A 26 4.11 11.95 17.64
C GLY A 26 4.88 12.33 16.39
N SER A 27 5.07 13.63 16.25
CA SER A 27 5.93 14.16 15.20
C SER A 27 6.76 15.35 15.70
N TYR A 28 7.97 15.43 15.19
CA TYR A 28 8.92 16.50 15.46
C TYR A 28 9.38 17.13 14.14
N TRP A 29 9.24 18.44 14.03
CA TRP A 29 9.69 19.23 12.90
C TRP A 29 11.01 19.90 13.26
N PHE A 30 12.10 19.48 12.60
CA PHE A 30 13.43 20.09 12.73
C PHE A 30 13.50 21.43 11.98
N SER A 31 12.72 21.53 10.87
CA SER A 31 12.62 22.72 10.04
C SER A 31 11.22 22.82 9.41
N SER A 32 11.01 23.76 8.51
CA SER A 32 9.78 23.83 7.72
C SER A 32 9.64 22.67 6.71
N ALA A 33 10.73 22.00 6.39
CA ALA A 33 10.82 20.92 5.40
C ALA A 33 11.04 19.55 6.01
N ASP A 34 11.62 19.46 7.21
CA ASP A 34 12.11 18.22 7.80
C ASP A 34 11.25 17.76 8.96
N LYS A 35 10.71 16.56 8.86
CA LYS A 35 9.81 15.97 9.85
C LYS A 35 10.26 14.56 10.22
N LEU A 36 10.30 14.25 11.50
CA LEU A 36 10.35 12.91 12.04
C LEU A 36 8.99 12.57 12.65
N SER A 37 8.40 11.45 12.26
CA SER A 37 7.24 10.86 12.91
C SER A 37 7.63 9.55 13.56
N TYR A 38 7.08 9.27 14.72
CA TYR A 38 7.37 8.06 15.47
C TYR A 38 6.11 7.49 16.11
N HIS A 39 6.09 6.19 16.25
CA HIS A 39 5.08 5.45 17.00
C HIS A 39 5.76 4.27 17.67
N VAL A 40 5.55 4.11 18.96
CA VAL A 40 6.02 2.99 19.78
C VAL A 40 4.84 2.45 20.54
N ALA A 41 4.63 1.16 20.49
CA ALA A 41 3.56 0.50 21.21
C ALA A 41 4.06 -0.78 21.90
N ARG A 42 3.44 -1.11 23.02
CA ARG A 42 3.62 -2.36 23.74
C ARG A 42 2.26 -2.94 24.07
N SER A 43 2.09 -4.20 23.78
CA SER A 43 0.94 -5.00 24.19
C SER A 43 1.35 -6.02 25.25
N ASP A 44 0.45 -6.23 26.19
CA ASP A 44 0.51 -7.27 27.21
C ASP A 44 -0.79 -8.06 27.15
N THR A 45 -0.70 -9.36 26.90
CA THR A 45 -1.87 -10.23 26.66
C THR A 45 -1.77 -11.45 27.54
N THR A 46 -2.85 -11.74 28.26
CA THR A 46 -3.05 -12.99 28.99
C THR A 46 -4.12 -13.82 28.27
N ASN A 47 -3.78 -15.04 27.90
CA ASN A 47 -4.68 -15.97 27.22
C ASN A 47 -5.29 -16.96 28.23
N PRO A 48 -6.56 -17.41 28.02
CA PRO A 48 -7.19 -18.42 28.84
C PRO A 48 -6.42 -19.75 28.77
N SER A 49 -6.41 -20.50 29.88
CA SER A 49 -5.67 -21.76 29.96
C SER A 49 -6.21 -22.85 29.03
N ASP A 50 -7.49 -22.86 28.75
CA ASP A 50 -8.14 -23.75 27.78
C ASP A 50 -7.67 -23.49 26.35
N LEU A 51 -7.51 -22.21 25.99
CA LEU A 51 -6.94 -21.83 24.70
C LEU A 51 -5.45 -22.26 24.59
N VAL A 52 -4.68 -22.07 25.66
CA VAL A 52 -3.28 -22.48 25.72
C VAL A 52 -3.14 -23.99 25.58
N GLU A 53 -4.02 -24.77 26.19
CA GLU A 53 -4.03 -26.24 26.10
C GLU A 53 -4.47 -26.74 24.71
N GLU A 54 -5.47 -26.08 24.11
CA GLU A 54 -6.02 -26.46 22.79
C GLU A 54 -5.00 -26.23 21.64
N TYR A 55 -4.19 -25.17 21.72
CA TYR A 55 -3.22 -24.81 20.70
C TYR A 55 -1.76 -25.14 21.05
N GLN A 56 -1.55 -26.17 21.86
CA GLN A 56 -0.25 -26.82 22.05
C GLN A 56 -0.08 -27.94 21.01
N ASP A 57 -0.05 -27.61 19.73
CA ASP A 57 0.10 -28.63 18.70
C ASP A 57 1.57 -28.86 18.28
N ASP A 58 1.80 -29.99 17.62
CA ASP A 58 3.12 -30.43 17.18
C ASP A 58 3.69 -29.56 16.03
N ASP A 59 2.92 -28.62 15.45
CA ASP A 59 3.29 -27.81 14.28
C ASP A 59 3.98 -26.48 14.65
N GLY A 60 4.28 -26.24 15.93
CA GLY A 60 5.07 -25.10 16.39
C GLY A 60 4.29 -23.80 16.56
N HIS A 61 2.98 -23.81 16.47
CA HIS A 61 2.12 -22.68 16.77
C HIS A 61 1.70 -22.73 18.25
N HIS A 62 2.53 -22.18 19.13
CA HIS A 62 2.25 -22.13 20.55
C HIS A 62 1.54 -20.84 20.93
N VAL A 63 0.32 -20.95 21.51
CA VAL A 63 -0.30 -19.84 22.23
C VAL A 63 0.25 -19.86 23.67
N GLU A 64 1.01 -18.84 24.04
CA GLU A 64 1.52 -18.69 25.41
C GLU A 64 0.45 -18.07 26.31
N GLY A 65 0.44 -18.44 27.60
CA GLY A 65 -0.48 -17.88 28.59
C GLY A 65 -0.28 -16.37 28.80
N GLU A 66 0.97 -15.91 28.79
CA GLU A 66 1.32 -14.48 28.84
C GLU A 66 2.18 -14.13 27.65
N GLN A 67 1.80 -13.11 26.91
CA GLN A 67 2.49 -12.64 25.71
C GLN A 67 2.75 -11.14 25.80
N ILE A 68 3.98 -10.75 25.55
CA ILE A 68 4.38 -9.34 25.45
C ILE A 68 4.94 -9.10 24.05
N GLY A 69 4.38 -8.11 23.36
CA GLY A 69 4.84 -7.72 22.04
C GLY A 69 5.05 -6.21 21.93
N ASN A 70 5.94 -5.80 21.05
CA ASN A 70 6.22 -4.40 20.79
C ASN A 70 6.01 -4.07 19.32
N ALA A 71 5.69 -2.81 19.04
CA ALA A 71 5.67 -2.25 17.71
C ALA A 71 6.42 -0.91 17.70
N LEU A 72 7.18 -0.68 16.63
CA LEU A 72 7.94 0.55 16.41
C LEU A 72 7.72 1.00 14.97
N SER A 73 7.48 2.29 14.77
CA SER A 73 7.54 2.93 13.46
C SER A 73 8.29 4.25 13.58
N LEU A 74 9.28 4.45 12.71
CA LEU A 74 10.03 5.69 12.57
C LEU A 74 10.01 6.11 11.11
N ASN A 75 9.59 7.36 10.84
CA ASN A 75 9.50 7.89 9.50
C ASN A 75 10.09 9.29 9.46
N TYR A 76 11.13 9.46 8.66
CA TYR A 76 11.68 10.78 8.34
C TYR A 76 11.23 11.20 6.95
N SER A 77 10.89 12.46 6.81
CA SER A 77 10.59 13.09 5.52
C SER A 77 11.21 14.47 5.42
N HIS A 78 11.83 14.74 4.28
CA HIS A 78 12.19 16.07 3.81
C HIS A 78 11.28 16.44 2.65
N SER A 79 10.64 17.60 2.70
CA SER A 79 9.72 18.04 1.64
C SER A 79 9.86 19.52 1.38
N ASN A 80 10.19 19.87 0.14
CA ASN A 80 10.13 21.24 -0.36
C ASN A 80 9.35 21.28 -1.68
N ARG A 81 9.34 22.42 -2.36
CA ARG A 81 8.58 22.59 -3.61
C ARG A 81 8.95 21.56 -4.69
N ASP A 82 10.23 21.30 -4.86
CA ASP A 82 10.75 20.57 -6.03
C ASP A 82 11.21 19.17 -5.69
N PHE A 83 11.47 18.89 -4.43
CA PHE A 83 12.07 17.65 -3.97
C PHE A 83 11.39 17.14 -2.70
N ASN A 84 11.14 15.85 -2.68
CA ASN A 84 10.71 15.12 -1.50
C ASN A 84 11.61 13.89 -1.33
N PHE A 85 12.02 13.64 -0.11
CA PHE A 85 12.74 12.43 0.30
C PHE A 85 12.03 11.82 1.51
N ARG A 86 11.94 10.50 1.55
CA ARG A 86 11.38 9.76 2.68
C ARG A 86 12.24 8.55 3.01
N THR A 87 12.35 8.24 4.28
CA THR A 87 12.85 6.96 4.74
C THR A 87 12.06 6.53 5.96
N GLY A 88 11.84 5.24 6.08
CA GLY A 88 11.02 4.67 7.15
C GLY A 88 11.54 3.33 7.60
N TYR A 89 11.29 3.02 8.87
CA TYR A 89 11.51 1.72 9.45
C TYR A 89 10.32 1.36 10.32
N THR A 90 9.78 0.16 10.13
CA THR A 90 8.70 -0.40 10.94
C THR A 90 9.11 -1.78 11.42
N ARG A 91 8.83 -2.08 12.68
CA ARG A 91 9.01 -3.38 13.28
C ARG A 91 7.78 -3.72 14.12
N VAL A 92 7.27 -4.93 13.96
CA VAL A 92 6.17 -5.45 14.76
C VAL A 92 6.54 -6.86 15.22
N ASP A 93 6.70 -7.03 16.52
CA ASP A 93 7.05 -8.31 17.11
C ASP A 93 5.97 -9.36 16.83
N GLU A 94 6.33 -10.63 16.85
CA GLU A 94 5.43 -11.75 16.61
C GLU A 94 4.25 -11.79 17.60
N LYS A 95 4.53 -11.52 18.88
CA LYS A 95 3.56 -11.53 19.98
C LYS A 95 2.79 -10.22 20.17
N PHE A 96 2.98 -9.24 19.28
CA PHE A 96 2.26 -7.97 19.36
C PHE A 96 0.79 -8.14 19.01
N ARG A 97 -0.10 -7.64 19.89
CA ARG A 97 -1.55 -7.76 19.74
C ARG A 97 -2.26 -6.46 20.13
N ALA A 98 -3.09 -5.96 19.24
CA ALA A 98 -3.88 -4.75 19.44
C ALA A 98 -5.36 -5.04 19.18
N ASP A 99 -6.06 -5.60 20.18
CA ASP A 99 -7.43 -6.11 20.06
C ASP A 99 -8.47 -5.04 19.72
N LEU A 100 -8.27 -3.81 20.17
CA LEU A 100 -9.15 -2.68 19.88
C LEU A 100 -8.62 -1.80 18.74
N GLY A 101 -7.61 -2.30 18.02
CA GLY A 101 -7.03 -1.70 16.84
C GLY A 101 -7.09 -2.64 15.65
N PHE A 102 -6.45 -2.23 14.54
CA PHE A 102 -6.26 -3.09 13.38
C PHE A 102 -4.78 -3.27 13.12
N ASN A 103 -4.32 -4.52 13.10
CA ASN A 103 -2.99 -4.90 12.68
C ASN A 103 -3.12 -6.09 11.73
N SER A 104 -2.74 -5.88 10.47
CA SER A 104 -2.88 -6.90 9.41
C SER A 104 -1.79 -7.96 9.46
N ARG A 105 -0.68 -7.69 10.15
CA ARG A 105 0.49 -8.56 10.17
C ARG A 105 1.35 -8.30 11.40
N VAL A 106 1.90 -9.35 11.96
CA VAL A 106 2.95 -9.37 12.99
C VAL A 106 4.18 -10.12 12.47
N ASN A 107 5.23 -10.20 13.26
CA ASN A 107 6.48 -10.90 12.94
C ASN A 107 7.15 -10.34 11.70
N TYR A 108 7.36 -9.02 11.65
CA TYR A 108 8.08 -8.43 10.52
C TYR A 108 8.81 -7.15 10.89
N GLU A 109 9.81 -6.85 10.09
CA GLU A 109 10.40 -5.52 9.99
C GLU A 109 10.49 -5.10 8.51
N LYS A 110 10.23 -3.81 8.27
CA LYS A 110 10.26 -3.20 6.94
C LYS A 110 11.09 -1.94 6.97
N ALA A 111 12.01 -1.81 6.02
CA ALA A 111 12.74 -0.58 5.74
C ALA A 111 12.38 -0.07 4.36
N VAL A 112 12.21 1.24 4.22
CA VAL A 112 11.91 1.91 2.96
C VAL A 112 12.74 3.17 2.80
N ILE A 113 13.18 3.44 1.57
CA ILE A 113 13.82 4.69 1.18
C ILE A 113 13.31 5.10 -0.19
N GLY A 114 12.88 6.35 -0.34
CA GLY A 114 12.34 6.84 -1.59
C GLY A 114 12.38 8.34 -1.72
N GLY A 115 12.04 8.82 -2.91
CA GLY A 115 12.04 10.23 -3.20
C GLY A 115 11.23 10.62 -4.43
N ARG A 116 11.09 11.94 -4.59
CA ARG A 116 10.41 12.56 -5.72
C ARG A 116 11.15 13.80 -6.13
N ARG A 117 11.28 13.98 -7.43
CA ARG A 117 11.67 15.24 -8.05
C ARG A 117 10.52 15.76 -8.91
N THR A 118 10.19 17.04 -8.74
CA THR A 118 9.10 17.72 -9.48
C THR A 118 9.67 18.91 -10.24
N TRP A 119 9.21 19.10 -11.47
CA TRP A 119 9.51 20.24 -12.32
C TRP A 119 8.22 20.94 -12.69
N TYR A 120 8.30 22.22 -12.99
CA TYR A 120 7.18 23.07 -13.33
C TYR A 120 7.47 23.77 -14.66
N GLY A 121 6.51 23.73 -15.55
CA GLY A 121 6.47 24.53 -16.76
C GLY A 121 5.81 25.89 -16.53
N ASP A 122 5.80 26.70 -17.57
CA ASP A 122 5.06 27.95 -17.56
C ASP A 122 3.55 27.68 -17.69
N LYS A 123 2.74 28.67 -17.31
CA LYS A 123 1.28 28.52 -17.27
C LYS A 123 0.66 28.25 -18.67
N ASP A 124 1.35 28.68 -19.74
CA ASP A 124 0.90 28.54 -21.12
C ASP A 124 1.45 27.27 -21.81
N ASP A 125 2.33 26.55 -21.12
CA ASP A 125 2.83 25.25 -21.59
C ASP A 125 1.72 24.19 -21.55
N TRP A 126 1.83 23.23 -22.48
CA TRP A 126 0.96 22.06 -22.44
C TRP A 126 1.12 21.27 -21.13
N LEU A 127 2.37 21.00 -20.72
CA LEU A 127 2.70 20.42 -19.43
C LEU A 127 3.06 21.51 -18.43
N THR A 128 2.25 21.64 -17.38
CA THR A 128 2.44 22.61 -16.31
C THR A 128 3.22 22.05 -15.12
N ARG A 129 3.24 20.71 -14.97
CA ARG A 129 3.99 20.01 -13.95
C ARG A 129 4.31 18.57 -14.36
N TRP A 130 5.51 18.12 -14.08
CA TRP A 130 5.89 16.71 -14.22
C TRP A 130 6.85 16.30 -13.10
N GLY A 131 6.98 15.01 -12.89
CA GLY A 131 7.86 14.50 -11.84
C GLY A 131 8.25 13.06 -12.07
N VAL A 132 9.31 12.67 -11.39
CA VAL A 132 9.74 11.28 -11.25
C VAL A 132 9.81 10.97 -9.76
N PHE A 133 9.33 9.80 -9.37
CA PHE A 133 9.38 9.33 -8.00
C PHE A 133 9.50 7.81 -7.96
N GLY A 134 9.95 7.31 -6.85
CA GLY A 134 10.06 5.89 -6.60
C GLY A 134 10.64 5.63 -5.23
N ASP A 135 10.65 4.38 -4.88
CA ASP A 135 11.30 3.90 -3.68
C ASP A 135 11.81 2.46 -3.84
N VAL A 136 12.60 2.06 -2.87
CA VAL A 136 12.99 0.69 -2.63
C VAL A 136 12.65 0.33 -1.20
N ASP A 137 12.11 -0.87 -1.01
CA ASP A 137 11.82 -1.38 0.31
C ASP A 137 12.16 -2.87 0.46
N GLN A 138 12.31 -3.28 1.69
CA GLN A 138 12.52 -4.67 2.07
C GLN A 138 11.76 -4.97 3.34
N THR A 139 11.04 -6.08 3.30
CA THR A 139 10.34 -6.66 4.44
C THR A 139 10.96 -8.03 4.75
N ARG A 140 11.26 -8.29 6.02
CA ARG A 140 11.73 -9.60 6.50
C ARG A 140 11.00 -9.96 7.80
N ASP A 141 10.98 -11.24 8.14
CA ASP A 141 10.53 -11.68 9.46
C ASP A 141 11.63 -11.46 10.53
N MET A 142 11.31 -11.77 11.79
CA MET A 142 12.25 -11.59 12.91
C MET A 142 13.43 -12.57 12.87
N ASP A 143 13.31 -13.67 12.13
CA ASP A 143 14.39 -14.66 11.93
C ASP A 143 15.32 -14.24 10.78
N GLY A 144 14.99 -13.14 10.10
CA GLY A 144 15.79 -12.55 9.01
C GLY A 144 15.45 -13.10 7.63
N LYS A 145 14.43 -13.93 7.49
CA LYS A 145 13.93 -14.39 6.19
C LYS A 145 13.29 -13.24 5.43
N ILE A 146 13.70 -13.03 4.21
CA ILE A 146 13.12 -12.01 3.35
C ILE A 146 11.73 -12.44 2.92
N LEU A 147 10.76 -11.59 3.17
CA LEU A 147 9.36 -11.80 2.81
C LEU A 147 8.97 -11.04 1.55
N GLU A 148 9.60 -9.86 1.34
CA GLU A 148 9.38 -9.05 0.15
C GLU A 148 10.56 -8.09 -0.03
N LYS A 149 10.97 -7.89 -1.28
CA LYS A 149 11.78 -6.76 -1.74
C LYS A 149 11.04 -6.11 -2.90
N GLU A 150 10.96 -4.79 -2.87
CA GLU A 150 10.32 -4.04 -3.93
C GLU A 150 11.19 -2.88 -4.36
N ALA A 151 11.19 -2.59 -5.66
CA ALA A 151 11.75 -1.38 -6.23
C ALA A 151 10.77 -0.84 -7.25
N GLU A 152 10.41 0.44 -7.12
CA GLU A 152 9.50 1.09 -8.04
C GLU A 152 10.04 2.42 -8.56
N ILE A 153 9.70 2.73 -9.82
CA ILE A 153 9.95 4.02 -10.43
C ILE A 153 8.72 4.46 -11.22
N HIS A 154 8.30 5.68 -11.01
CA HIS A 154 7.12 6.27 -11.62
C HIS A 154 7.41 7.65 -12.20
N GLY A 155 6.69 7.98 -13.27
CA GLY A 155 6.56 9.32 -13.82
C GLY A 155 5.14 9.85 -13.63
N ASN A 156 5.00 11.13 -13.38
CA ASN A 156 3.70 11.79 -13.43
C ASN A 156 3.76 13.04 -14.30
N LEU A 157 2.68 13.30 -15.00
CA LEU A 157 2.49 14.45 -15.90
C LEU A 157 1.19 15.16 -15.53
N GLN A 158 1.20 16.48 -15.55
CA GLN A 158 0.01 17.31 -15.44
C GLN A 158 0.05 18.43 -16.47
N GLY A 159 -1.10 18.77 -17.02
CA GLY A 159 -1.14 19.74 -18.10
C GLY A 159 -2.51 20.39 -18.30
N GLN A 160 -2.63 21.05 -19.44
CA GLN A 160 -3.87 21.71 -19.84
C GLN A 160 -5.02 20.70 -19.99
N LYS A 161 -6.24 21.20 -20.02
CA LYS A 161 -7.48 20.38 -20.12
C LYS A 161 -7.59 19.33 -19.01
N GLN A 162 -7.12 19.65 -17.81
CA GLN A 162 -7.09 18.74 -16.66
C GLN A 162 -6.32 17.45 -16.94
N PHE A 163 -5.38 17.48 -17.91
CA PHE A 163 -4.58 16.31 -18.20
C PHE A 163 -3.76 15.90 -16.98
N PHE A 164 -3.89 14.64 -16.61
CA PHE A 164 -3.08 13.97 -15.63
C PHE A 164 -2.69 12.58 -16.13
N SER A 165 -1.44 12.20 -15.96
CA SER A 165 -0.98 10.82 -16.16
C SER A 165 0.00 10.41 -15.08
N ASN A 166 -0.08 9.15 -14.68
CA ASN A 166 0.89 8.47 -13.84
C ASN A 166 1.25 7.15 -14.52
N PHE A 167 2.53 6.85 -14.64
CA PHE A 167 3.01 5.59 -15.23
C PHE A 167 4.25 5.13 -14.49
N GLY A 168 4.48 3.82 -14.44
CA GLY A 168 5.63 3.31 -13.71
C GLY A 168 5.85 1.82 -13.88
N VAL A 169 7.01 1.41 -13.42
CA VAL A 169 7.41 0.00 -13.31
C VAL A 169 7.63 -0.31 -11.84
N VAL A 170 7.11 -1.45 -11.43
CA VAL A 170 7.36 -2.06 -10.12
C VAL A 170 8.01 -3.42 -10.37
N HIS A 171 9.11 -3.66 -9.68
CA HIS A 171 9.73 -4.97 -9.60
C HIS A 171 9.71 -5.46 -8.16
N ARG A 172 9.22 -6.69 -7.94
CA ARG A 172 9.03 -7.25 -6.60
C ARG A 172 9.45 -8.70 -6.56
N GLU A 173 10.28 -9.06 -5.57
CA GLU A 173 10.51 -10.42 -5.13
C GLU A 173 9.64 -10.68 -3.89
N ARG A 174 8.77 -11.66 -3.93
CA ARG A 174 7.85 -11.97 -2.83
C ARG A 174 7.93 -13.45 -2.46
N TYR A 175 8.03 -13.70 -1.15
CA TYR A 175 7.88 -15.04 -0.58
C TYR A 175 6.40 -15.34 -0.32
N TYR A 176 5.93 -16.47 -0.83
CA TYR A 176 4.58 -16.97 -0.58
C TYR A 176 4.59 -18.50 -0.65
N ASP A 177 3.98 -19.15 0.34
CA ASP A 177 3.74 -20.60 0.41
C ASP A 177 4.98 -21.48 0.08
N GLY A 178 6.12 -21.11 0.65
CA GLY A 178 7.38 -21.90 0.48
C GLY A 178 8.27 -21.43 -0.66
N GLU A 179 7.82 -20.58 -1.57
CA GLU A 179 8.52 -20.17 -2.78
C GLU A 179 8.72 -18.66 -2.88
N TYR A 180 9.69 -18.24 -3.72
CA TYR A 180 9.88 -16.84 -4.08
C TYR A 180 9.39 -16.61 -5.51
N PHE A 181 8.65 -15.53 -5.69
CA PHE A 181 8.12 -15.08 -6.97
C PHE A 181 8.70 -13.72 -7.33
N ASP A 182 9.21 -13.62 -8.56
CA ASP A 182 9.65 -12.35 -9.15
C ASP A 182 8.52 -11.79 -10.01
N GLU A 183 8.03 -10.61 -9.66
CA GLU A 183 6.97 -9.92 -10.38
C GLU A 183 7.51 -8.61 -10.95
N THR A 184 7.35 -8.39 -12.25
CA THR A 184 7.60 -7.09 -12.88
C THR A 184 6.32 -6.62 -13.55
N GLN A 185 5.84 -5.46 -13.15
CA GLN A 185 4.60 -4.88 -13.69
C GLN A 185 4.86 -3.47 -14.22
N PHE A 186 4.28 -3.18 -15.37
CA PHE A 186 4.10 -1.81 -15.84
C PHE A 186 2.63 -1.40 -15.63
N MET A 187 2.43 -0.18 -15.15
CA MET A 187 1.10 0.40 -14.99
C MET A 187 1.06 1.83 -15.50
N MET A 188 -0.10 2.24 -16.02
CA MET A 188 -0.34 3.61 -16.45
C MET A 188 -1.79 3.99 -16.17
N PHE A 189 -1.95 5.18 -15.61
CA PHE A 189 -3.22 5.89 -15.53
C PHE A 189 -3.12 7.19 -16.33
N ALA A 190 -4.15 7.52 -17.09
CA ALA A 190 -4.28 8.82 -17.75
C ALA A 190 -5.72 9.31 -17.67
N GLU A 191 -5.89 10.61 -17.48
CA GLU A 191 -7.18 11.29 -17.47
C GLU A 191 -7.04 12.65 -18.14
N PHE A 192 -8.07 13.07 -18.90
CA PHE A 192 -8.15 14.43 -19.40
C PHE A 192 -9.58 14.83 -19.74
N THR A 193 -9.82 16.15 -19.85
CA THR A 193 -11.09 16.79 -20.18
C THR A 193 -10.96 17.49 -21.54
N PRO A 194 -11.20 16.77 -22.68
CA PRO A 194 -11.00 17.34 -24.02
C PRO A 194 -11.88 18.56 -24.29
N ILE A 195 -13.11 18.52 -23.82
CA ILE A 195 -14.08 19.63 -23.87
C ILE A 195 -14.82 19.71 -22.53
N SER A 196 -15.45 20.86 -22.25
CA SER A 196 -16.23 21.05 -21.03
C SER A 196 -17.29 19.95 -20.87
N GLY A 197 -17.38 19.37 -19.68
CA GLY A 197 -18.32 18.31 -19.34
C GLY A 197 -17.90 16.90 -19.77
N LEU A 198 -16.90 16.72 -20.64
CA LEU A 198 -16.45 15.39 -21.08
C LEU A 198 -15.11 15.03 -20.41
N ARG A 199 -15.11 13.99 -19.60
CA ARG A 199 -13.93 13.40 -18.99
C ARG A 199 -13.68 12.01 -19.55
N VAL A 200 -12.44 11.73 -19.91
CA VAL A 200 -11.97 10.42 -20.38
C VAL A 200 -10.84 9.97 -19.50
N ASN A 201 -10.86 8.73 -19.06
CA ASN A 201 -9.77 8.12 -18.31
C ASN A 201 -9.50 6.70 -18.78
N ASN A 202 -8.28 6.26 -18.54
CA ASN A 202 -7.87 4.87 -18.75
C ASN A 202 -6.84 4.49 -17.69
N PHE A 203 -6.95 3.29 -17.15
CA PHE A 203 -5.93 2.62 -16.38
C PHE A 203 -5.61 1.28 -17.03
N PHE A 204 -4.33 0.98 -17.22
CA PHE A 204 -3.94 -0.37 -17.59
C PHE A 204 -2.74 -0.87 -16.78
N ARG A 205 -2.64 -2.18 -16.66
CA ARG A 205 -1.57 -2.89 -16.00
C ARG A 205 -1.22 -4.14 -16.78
N ILE A 206 0.07 -4.35 -17.00
CA ILE A 206 0.60 -5.52 -17.69
C ILE A 206 1.88 -6.00 -16.98
N GLY A 207 2.10 -7.30 -16.95
CA GLY A 207 3.29 -7.92 -16.38
C GLY A 207 2.96 -9.16 -15.57
N ASP A 208 3.86 -9.51 -14.66
CA ASP A 208 3.75 -10.71 -13.85
C ASP A 208 2.73 -10.51 -12.72
N GLN A 209 2.05 -11.58 -12.34
CA GLN A 209 1.09 -11.59 -11.22
C GLN A 209 1.08 -12.97 -10.57
N VAL A 210 1.31 -13.00 -9.27
CA VAL A 210 1.15 -14.25 -8.51
C VAL A 210 -0.33 -14.64 -8.44
N ASP A 211 -0.64 -15.84 -8.87
CA ASP A 211 -1.89 -16.54 -8.58
C ASP A 211 -1.77 -17.23 -7.22
N PHE A 212 -2.18 -16.52 -6.17
CA PHE A 212 -2.10 -16.99 -4.79
C PHE A 212 -2.94 -18.25 -4.51
N ALA A 213 -3.99 -18.48 -5.29
CA ALA A 213 -4.86 -19.65 -5.09
C ALA A 213 -4.17 -20.96 -5.51
N ASN A 214 -3.26 -20.88 -6.46
CA ASN A 214 -2.55 -22.05 -7.02
C ASN A 214 -1.03 -21.98 -6.81
N THR A 215 -0.53 -20.98 -6.07
CA THR A 215 0.91 -20.80 -5.76
C THR A 215 1.77 -20.83 -7.04
N GLN A 216 1.44 -20.01 -8.04
CA GLN A 216 2.15 -19.97 -9.32
C GLN A 216 2.26 -18.55 -9.86
N LEU A 217 3.25 -18.31 -10.72
CA LEU A 217 3.39 -17.05 -11.43
C LEU A 217 2.53 -17.08 -12.69
N GLY A 218 1.82 -16.00 -12.95
CA GLY A 218 1.08 -15.77 -14.19
C GLY A 218 1.44 -14.43 -14.81
N SER A 219 0.82 -14.12 -15.95
CA SER A 219 0.94 -12.84 -16.65
C SER A 219 -0.43 -12.18 -16.73
N ILE A 220 -0.53 -10.97 -16.18
CA ILE A 220 -1.77 -10.20 -16.15
C ILE A 220 -1.79 -9.14 -17.25
N PHE A 221 -2.94 -8.98 -17.88
CA PHE A 221 -3.32 -7.78 -18.61
C PHE A 221 -4.66 -7.28 -18.07
N LEU A 222 -4.67 -6.03 -17.60
CA LEU A 222 -5.85 -5.36 -17.09
C LEU A 222 -5.97 -4.00 -17.79
N ASP A 223 -7.15 -3.68 -18.29
CA ASP A 223 -7.49 -2.40 -18.93
C ASP A 223 -8.85 -1.90 -18.43
N GLU A 224 -8.88 -0.70 -17.90
CA GLU A 224 -10.08 -0.03 -17.38
C GLU A 224 -10.23 1.31 -18.08
N ALA A 225 -11.19 1.44 -18.98
CA ALA A 225 -11.50 2.66 -19.69
C ALA A 225 -12.80 3.29 -19.17
N GLY A 226 -12.80 4.60 -19.00
CA GLY A 226 -13.96 5.34 -18.51
C GLY A 226 -14.23 6.61 -19.32
N VAL A 227 -15.51 6.89 -19.52
CA VAL A 227 -16.02 8.13 -20.11
C VAL A 227 -17.16 8.64 -19.25
N THR A 228 -17.01 9.85 -18.74
CA THR A 228 -18.10 10.59 -18.08
C THR A 228 -18.40 11.84 -18.88
N TRP A 229 -19.66 12.04 -19.25
CA TRP A 229 -20.08 13.17 -20.08
C TRP A 229 -21.34 13.84 -19.54
N ASP A 230 -21.18 15.05 -19.05
CA ASP A 230 -22.29 15.97 -18.76
C ASP A 230 -22.71 16.66 -20.07
N VAL A 231 -23.62 16.03 -20.81
CA VAL A 231 -24.08 16.51 -22.12
C VAL A 231 -24.80 17.85 -21.97
N ASN A 232 -25.61 17.97 -20.92
CA ASN A 232 -26.30 19.20 -20.51
C ASN A 232 -26.76 19.11 -19.06
N GLN A 233 -27.55 20.08 -18.56
CA GLN A 233 -28.05 20.14 -17.18
C GLN A 233 -28.99 18.97 -16.79
N HIS A 234 -29.47 18.20 -17.75
CA HIS A 234 -30.47 17.14 -17.57
C HIS A 234 -29.99 15.78 -18.07
N LEU A 235 -28.80 15.69 -18.62
CA LEU A 235 -28.30 14.46 -19.21
C LEU A 235 -26.83 14.25 -18.85
N ASN A 236 -26.59 13.24 -18.06
CA ASN A 236 -25.26 12.72 -17.71
C ASN A 236 -25.11 11.29 -18.23
N LEU A 237 -23.97 10.99 -18.80
CA LEU A 237 -23.57 9.66 -19.27
C LEU A 237 -22.30 9.22 -18.56
N ASP A 238 -22.31 8.05 -17.94
CA ASP A 238 -21.12 7.38 -17.40
C ASP A 238 -21.01 5.98 -18.02
N VAL A 239 -19.88 5.72 -18.66
CA VAL A 239 -19.59 4.42 -19.29
C VAL A 239 -18.24 3.95 -18.79
N ARG A 240 -18.16 2.72 -18.30
CA ARG A 240 -16.90 2.07 -17.89
C ARG A 240 -16.80 0.72 -18.54
N TYR A 241 -15.63 0.41 -19.02
CA TYR A 241 -15.26 -0.89 -19.54
C TYR A 241 -14.06 -1.42 -18.78
N ASN A 242 -14.19 -2.62 -18.26
CA ASN A 242 -13.11 -3.31 -17.57
C ASN A 242 -12.82 -4.62 -18.30
N TYR A 243 -11.56 -4.85 -18.60
CA TYR A 243 -11.05 -6.09 -19.15
C TYR A 243 -9.90 -6.61 -18.28
N THR A 244 -9.98 -7.88 -17.91
CA THR A 244 -8.91 -8.55 -17.16
C THR A 244 -8.65 -9.92 -17.77
N LYS A 245 -7.40 -10.23 -18.02
CA LYS A 245 -6.94 -11.55 -18.45
C LYS A 245 -5.76 -11.96 -17.59
N LEU A 246 -5.76 -13.19 -17.09
CA LEU A 246 -4.64 -13.81 -16.40
C LEU A 246 -4.28 -15.10 -17.14
N ASP A 247 -3.07 -15.15 -17.64
CA ASP A 247 -2.47 -16.33 -18.27
C ASP A 247 -1.44 -16.94 -17.30
N VAL A 248 -1.36 -18.26 -17.27
CA VAL A 248 -0.36 -19.07 -16.58
C VAL A 248 0.29 -20.01 -17.59
N ASP A 249 1.31 -20.75 -17.21
CA ASP A 249 2.03 -21.64 -18.13
C ASP A 249 1.12 -22.66 -18.85
N GLU A 250 0.07 -23.12 -18.18
CA GLU A 250 -0.89 -24.06 -18.73
C GLU A 250 -1.93 -23.42 -19.67
N GLY A 251 -1.95 -22.10 -19.81
CA GLY A 251 -2.86 -21.34 -20.65
C GLY A 251 -3.59 -20.21 -19.91
N THR A 252 -4.72 -19.79 -20.45
CA THR A 252 -5.53 -18.71 -19.85
C THR A 252 -6.29 -19.23 -18.62
N LEU A 253 -5.97 -18.70 -17.45
CA LEU A 253 -6.67 -19.05 -16.21
C LEU A 253 -8.07 -18.44 -16.20
N PHE A 254 -8.18 -17.15 -16.52
CA PHE A 254 -9.48 -16.51 -16.71
C PHE A 254 -9.40 -15.28 -17.62
N THR A 255 -10.55 -14.93 -18.18
CA THR A 255 -10.80 -13.67 -18.86
C THR A 255 -12.11 -13.09 -18.36
N ALA A 256 -12.12 -11.85 -17.92
CA ALA A 256 -13.30 -11.13 -17.46
C ALA A 256 -13.50 -9.86 -18.28
N ASN A 257 -14.77 -9.62 -18.66
CA ASN A 257 -15.21 -8.38 -19.32
C ASN A 257 -16.41 -7.84 -18.55
N GLN A 258 -16.39 -6.55 -18.27
CA GLN A 258 -17.50 -5.86 -17.62
C GLN A 258 -17.75 -4.52 -18.31
N VAL A 259 -19.00 -4.22 -18.55
CA VAL A 259 -19.44 -2.90 -19.02
C VAL A 259 -20.46 -2.36 -18.03
N ASP A 260 -20.18 -1.20 -17.48
CA ASP A 260 -21.09 -0.43 -16.65
C ASP A 260 -21.58 0.78 -17.44
N PHE A 261 -22.89 0.95 -17.49
CA PHE A 261 -23.54 2.07 -18.15
C PHE A 261 -24.53 2.74 -17.21
N ARG A 262 -24.43 4.05 -17.08
CA ARG A 262 -25.37 4.87 -16.32
C ARG A 262 -25.82 6.06 -17.15
N LEU A 263 -27.11 6.31 -17.13
CA LEU A 263 -27.74 7.47 -17.72
C LEU A 263 -28.53 8.19 -16.61
N GLY A 264 -28.26 9.48 -16.40
CA GLY A 264 -28.88 10.29 -15.37
C GLY A 264 -29.39 11.64 -15.89
#